data_a78834fb7df9aa4c82cb096c5340fe95
#
_entry.id   a78834fb7df9aa4c82cb096c5340fe95
#
_cell.length_a   1.000
_cell.length_b   1.000
_cell.length_c   1.000
_cell.angle_alpha   90.00
_cell.angle_beta   90.00
_cell.angle_gamma   90.00
#
_symmetry.space_group_name_H-M   'P 1'
#
loop_
_entity.id
_entity.type
_entity.pdbx_description
1 polymer ?
#
loop_
_entity_poly.entity_id
_entity_poly.type
_entity_poly.pdbx_seq_one_letter_code
_entity_poly.pdbx_strand_id
1 'polypeptide(L)'
;MLKILISILISVLLVGCAPQEIQMAPDGKPVPKIYDMRAQSTAQIQFRMLDAVNVLRSSRSLNSLQLNAQLNAAAATHSRDMSVQNRPWHFGSDGSSPLDRARRLNYSGAFRGEVISETFENELDTLSAWMENKNTR
;
A
#
# COMPACT_ATOMS: atom_id res chain seq x y z
N MET A 1 59.21 -5.84 30.24
CA MET A 1 58.50 -5.77 28.99
C MET A 1 57.19 -6.55 29.15
N LEU A 2 56.13 -5.81 29.48
CA LEU A 2 54.82 -6.41 29.79
C LEU A 2 53.95 -6.38 28.51
N LYS A 3 53.63 -7.55 27.95
CA LYS A 3 52.74 -7.69 26.80
C LYS A 3 51.30 -7.71 27.30
N ILE A 4 50.60 -6.63 27.09
CA ILE A 4 49.16 -6.51 27.36
C ILE A 4 48.43 -7.15 26.18
N LEU A 5 47.82 -8.31 26.40
CA LEU A 5 46.90 -8.97 25.50
C LEU A 5 45.50 -8.34 25.68
N ILE A 6 45.09 -7.51 24.73
CA ILE A 6 43.72 -6.98 24.67
C ILE A 6 42.86 -8.04 23.98
N SER A 7 42.07 -8.78 24.75
CA SER A 7 41.03 -9.68 24.24
C SER A 7 39.81 -8.81 23.88
N ILE A 8 39.57 -8.59 22.59
CA ILE A 8 38.35 -7.98 22.10
C ILE A 8 37.27 -9.05 22.11
N LEU A 9 36.35 -8.94 23.07
CA LEU A 9 35.14 -9.76 23.15
C LEU A 9 34.13 -9.24 22.17
N ILE A 10 34.02 -9.82 20.98
CA ILE A 10 33.00 -9.50 20.00
C ILE A 10 31.73 -10.20 20.45
N SER A 11 30.83 -9.45 21.11
CA SER A 11 29.47 -9.89 21.41
C SER A 11 28.63 -9.83 20.13
N VAL A 12 28.42 -10.95 19.48
CA VAL A 12 27.47 -11.10 18.38
C VAL A 12 26.06 -11.06 18.95
N LEU A 13 25.37 -9.95 18.81
CA LEU A 13 23.93 -9.83 19.10
C LEU A 13 23.16 -10.61 18.01
N LEU A 14 22.82 -11.86 18.32
CA LEU A 14 21.83 -12.62 17.57
C LEU A 14 20.45 -11.99 17.81
N VAL A 15 20.05 -11.09 16.92
CA VAL A 15 18.66 -10.64 16.85
C VAL A 15 17.86 -11.82 16.28
N GLY A 16 17.40 -12.69 17.17
CA GLY A 16 16.49 -13.76 16.79
C GLY A 16 15.15 -13.14 16.38
N CYS A 17 14.66 -13.46 15.18
CA CYS A 17 13.25 -13.23 14.84
C CYS A 17 12.42 -14.05 15.83
N ALA A 18 11.80 -13.39 16.82
CA ALA A 18 10.84 -14.05 17.69
C ALA A 18 9.65 -14.49 16.83
N PRO A 19 9.25 -15.76 16.86
CA PRO A 19 8.05 -16.20 16.17
C PRO A 19 6.86 -15.41 16.71
N GLN A 20 6.03 -14.86 15.81
CA GLN A 20 4.79 -14.19 16.24
C GLN A 20 3.90 -15.23 16.93
N GLU A 21 3.57 -15.00 18.19
CA GLU A 21 2.61 -15.83 18.93
C GLU A 21 1.25 -15.76 18.23
N ILE A 22 0.80 -16.91 17.73
CA ILE A 22 -0.55 -17.05 17.15
C ILE A 22 -1.52 -17.14 18.33
N GLN A 23 -2.32 -16.11 18.54
CA GLN A 23 -3.40 -16.15 19.53
C GLN A 23 -4.46 -17.15 19.09
N MET A 24 -4.82 -18.08 19.97
CA MET A 24 -5.84 -19.09 19.74
C MET A 24 -7.13 -18.71 20.45
N ALA A 25 -8.26 -18.85 19.75
CA ALA A 25 -9.59 -18.69 20.35
C ALA A 25 -9.93 -19.92 21.23
N PRO A 26 -10.95 -19.82 22.12
CA PRO A 26 -11.36 -20.93 22.99
C PRO A 26 -11.81 -22.19 22.22
N ASP A 27 -12.18 -22.06 20.94
CA ASP A 27 -12.55 -23.16 20.06
C ASP A 27 -11.34 -23.85 19.39
N GLY A 28 -10.11 -23.48 19.78
CA GLY A 28 -8.87 -24.05 19.26
C GLY A 28 -8.48 -23.56 17.85
N LYS A 29 -9.15 -22.54 17.32
CA LYS A 29 -8.80 -21.93 16.04
C LYS A 29 -7.96 -20.66 16.24
N PRO A 30 -7.08 -20.32 15.29
CA PRO A 30 -6.39 -19.05 15.34
C PRO A 30 -7.39 -17.88 15.35
N VAL A 31 -7.18 -16.92 16.26
CA VAL A 31 -7.97 -15.67 16.23
C VAL A 31 -7.66 -14.94 14.92
N PRO A 32 -8.69 -14.57 14.13
CA PRO A 32 -8.47 -13.80 12.91
C PRO A 32 -7.71 -12.51 13.23
N LYS A 33 -6.62 -12.27 12.53
CA LYS A 33 -5.88 -11.01 12.66
C LYS A 33 -6.70 -9.91 11.98
N ILE A 34 -7.32 -9.05 12.78
CA ILE A 34 -8.02 -7.88 12.26
C ILE A 34 -6.97 -6.94 11.67
N TYR A 35 -7.11 -6.62 10.38
CA TYR A 35 -6.27 -5.65 9.71
C TYR A 35 -6.86 -4.25 9.99
N ASP A 36 -6.15 -3.46 10.78
CA ASP A 36 -6.55 -2.07 11.05
C ASP A 36 -5.76 -1.13 10.13
N MET A 37 -6.42 -0.63 9.10
CA MET A 37 -5.83 0.37 8.19
C MET A 37 -5.42 1.66 8.91
N ARG A 38 -6.09 2.03 10.00
CA ARG A 38 -5.78 3.25 10.75
C ARG A 38 -4.46 3.14 11.51
N ALA A 39 -4.08 1.90 11.89
CA ALA A 39 -2.81 1.62 12.54
C ALA A 39 -1.61 1.64 11.55
N GLN A 40 -1.89 1.69 10.25
CA GLN A 40 -0.86 1.68 9.21
C GLN A 40 -0.59 3.11 8.70
N SER A 41 0.65 3.41 8.39
CA SER A 41 0.95 4.66 7.69
C SER A 41 0.48 4.58 6.23
N THR A 42 0.04 5.71 5.68
CA THR A 42 -0.35 5.80 4.25
C THR A 42 0.77 5.29 3.34
N ALA A 43 2.02 5.58 3.66
CA ALA A 43 3.16 5.12 2.88
C ALA A 43 3.27 3.58 2.87
N GLN A 44 3.08 2.93 4.01
CA GLN A 44 3.11 1.46 4.08
C GLN A 44 2.02 0.83 3.22
N ILE A 45 0.80 1.38 3.24
CA ILE A 45 -0.31 0.91 2.41
C ILE A 45 0.02 1.08 0.92
N GLN A 46 0.54 2.26 0.52
CA GLN A 46 0.92 2.54 -0.86
C GLN A 46 2.03 1.61 -1.36
N PHE A 47 3.07 1.36 -0.54
CA PHE A 47 4.15 0.45 -0.93
C PHE A 47 3.67 -0.99 -1.05
N ARG A 48 2.85 -1.50 -0.13
CA ARG A 48 2.30 -2.86 -0.24
C ARG A 48 1.41 -3.03 -1.48
N MET A 49 0.58 -2.03 -1.79
CA MET A 49 -0.21 -2.03 -3.02
C MET A 49 0.72 -2.06 -4.25
N LEU A 50 1.76 -1.21 -4.27
CA LEU A 50 2.73 -1.18 -5.36
C LEU A 50 3.44 -2.52 -5.55
N ASP A 51 3.91 -3.12 -4.45
CA ASP A 51 4.59 -4.41 -4.48
C ASP A 51 3.67 -5.51 -5.00
N ALA A 52 2.43 -5.57 -4.52
CA ALA A 52 1.44 -6.55 -4.98
C ALA A 52 1.13 -6.39 -6.48
N VAL A 53 0.95 -5.16 -6.95
CA VAL A 53 0.78 -4.86 -8.39
C VAL A 53 2.01 -5.29 -9.19
N ASN A 54 3.21 -5.01 -8.70
CA ASN A 54 4.45 -5.38 -9.39
C ASN A 54 4.68 -6.90 -9.43
N VAL A 55 4.25 -7.66 -8.43
CA VAL A 55 4.23 -9.13 -8.47
C VAL A 55 3.34 -9.61 -9.61
N LEU A 56 2.11 -9.07 -9.73
CA LEU A 56 1.19 -9.41 -10.82
C LEU A 56 1.74 -9.04 -12.21
N ARG A 57 2.41 -7.89 -12.31
CA ARG A 57 3.04 -7.44 -13.56
C ARG A 57 4.22 -8.34 -13.95
N SER A 58 5.07 -8.67 -12.99
CA SER A 58 6.22 -9.56 -13.19
C SER A 58 5.79 -10.94 -13.67
N SER A 59 4.71 -11.51 -13.13
CA SER A 59 4.17 -12.80 -13.58
C SER A 59 3.71 -12.80 -15.04
N ARG A 60 3.57 -11.61 -15.64
CA ARG A 60 3.23 -11.40 -17.07
C ARG A 60 4.35 -10.79 -17.87
N SER A 61 5.58 -10.81 -17.36
CA SER A 61 6.76 -10.22 -17.99
C SER A 61 6.60 -8.73 -18.33
N LEU A 62 5.82 -8.00 -17.53
CA LEU A 62 5.63 -6.55 -17.66
C LEU A 62 6.62 -5.81 -16.77
N ASN A 63 7.07 -4.64 -17.20
CA ASN A 63 7.96 -3.78 -16.40
C ASN A 63 7.27 -3.35 -15.09
N SER A 64 8.06 -3.29 -14.02
CA SER A 64 7.59 -2.79 -12.73
C SER A 64 7.20 -1.32 -12.79
N LEU A 65 6.19 -0.96 -12.02
CA LEU A 65 5.77 0.42 -11.80
C LEU A 65 6.55 1.04 -10.65
N GLN A 66 6.54 2.37 -10.60
CA GLN A 66 7.03 3.18 -9.49
C GLN A 66 5.95 4.18 -9.07
N LEU A 67 5.99 4.60 -7.80
CA LEU A 67 5.12 5.68 -7.35
C LEU A 67 5.50 6.99 -8.06
N ASN A 68 4.49 7.73 -8.46
CA ASN A 68 4.64 9.05 -9.08
C ASN A 68 4.07 10.11 -8.14
N ALA A 69 4.86 11.14 -7.82
CA ALA A 69 4.48 12.15 -6.82
C ALA A 69 3.21 12.92 -7.21
N GLN A 70 3.06 13.28 -8.49
CA GLN A 70 1.89 14.01 -8.98
C GLN A 70 0.62 13.15 -8.90
N LEU A 71 0.70 11.89 -9.34
CA LEU A 71 -0.43 10.98 -9.28
C LEU A 71 -0.79 10.61 -7.83
N ASN A 72 0.19 10.43 -6.95
CA ASN A 72 -0.05 10.20 -5.53
C ASN A 72 -0.75 11.40 -4.88
N ALA A 73 -0.33 12.62 -5.19
CA ALA A 73 -0.96 13.82 -4.66
C ALA A 73 -2.40 14.00 -5.19
N ALA A 74 -2.63 13.72 -6.48
CA ALA A 74 -3.97 13.73 -7.07
C ALA A 74 -4.90 12.72 -6.38
N ALA A 75 -4.45 11.48 -6.22
CA ALA A 75 -5.20 10.42 -5.57
C ALA A 75 -5.49 10.74 -4.09
N ALA A 76 -4.50 11.20 -3.34
CA ALA A 76 -4.66 11.56 -1.93
C ALA A 76 -5.65 12.70 -1.72
N THR A 77 -5.63 13.70 -2.60
CA THR A 77 -6.58 14.82 -2.55
C THR A 77 -7.99 14.34 -2.85
N HIS A 78 -8.14 13.51 -3.87
CA HIS A 78 -9.45 12.98 -4.26
C HIS A 78 -10.02 12.00 -3.22
N SER A 79 -9.19 11.15 -2.62
CA SER A 79 -9.63 10.26 -1.53
C SER A 79 -10.19 11.03 -0.34
N ARG A 80 -9.55 12.15 0.05
CA ARG A 80 -10.09 13.04 1.09
C ARG A 80 -11.39 13.69 0.67
N ASP A 81 -11.48 14.15 -0.57
CA ASP A 81 -12.69 14.77 -1.10
C ASP A 81 -13.86 13.77 -1.13
N MET A 82 -13.65 12.53 -1.59
CA MET A 82 -14.65 11.47 -1.52
C MET A 82 -15.12 11.20 -0.09
N SER A 83 -14.18 11.16 0.87
CA SER A 83 -14.49 10.95 2.29
C SER A 83 -15.35 12.08 2.86
N VAL A 84 -15.05 13.33 2.52
CA VAL A 84 -15.84 14.51 2.97
C VAL A 84 -17.22 14.50 2.35
N GLN A 85 -17.34 14.16 1.06
CA GLN A 85 -18.62 14.04 0.37
C GLN A 85 -19.45 12.83 0.79
N ASN A 86 -18.80 11.87 1.47
CA ASN A 86 -19.33 10.52 1.72
C ASN A 86 -19.86 9.87 0.42
N ARG A 87 -19.08 9.96 -0.64
CA ARG A 87 -19.47 9.54 -1.98
C ARG A 87 -18.27 9.02 -2.79
N PRO A 88 -18.20 7.72 -3.09
CA PRO A 88 -17.16 7.12 -3.91
C PRO A 88 -17.44 7.32 -5.39
N TRP A 89 -16.95 8.35 -5.96
CA TRP A 89 -17.22 8.72 -7.34
C TRP A 89 -15.97 9.38 -7.96
N HIS A 90 -15.83 9.30 -9.28
CA HIS A 90 -14.67 9.78 -10.01
C HIS A 90 -14.55 11.30 -10.13
N PHE A 91 -15.64 12.07 -9.99
CA PHE A 91 -15.60 13.52 -10.06
C PHE A 91 -15.43 14.15 -8.67
N GLY A 92 -14.57 15.15 -8.59
CA GLY A 92 -14.38 15.92 -7.38
C GLY A 92 -15.60 16.77 -7.02
N SER A 93 -15.70 17.26 -5.79
CA SER A 93 -16.72 18.21 -5.33
C SER A 93 -16.69 19.52 -6.13
N ASP A 94 -15.55 19.85 -6.73
CA ASP A 94 -15.32 20.98 -7.64
C ASP A 94 -15.63 20.66 -9.11
N GLY A 95 -16.19 19.48 -9.39
CA GLY A 95 -16.49 19.00 -10.74
C GLY A 95 -15.29 18.50 -11.53
N SER A 96 -14.08 18.45 -10.94
CA SER A 96 -12.89 18.00 -11.66
C SER A 96 -12.92 16.50 -11.97
N SER A 97 -12.53 16.15 -13.20
CA SER A 97 -12.28 14.77 -13.58
C SER A 97 -10.94 14.27 -13.04
N PRO A 98 -10.69 12.94 -13.05
CA PRO A 98 -9.38 12.38 -12.70
C PRO A 98 -8.23 12.99 -13.53
N LEU A 99 -8.45 13.20 -14.83
CA LEU A 99 -7.46 13.81 -15.71
C LEU A 99 -7.18 15.27 -15.35
N ASP A 100 -8.21 16.03 -14.99
CA ASP A 100 -8.03 17.44 -14.58
C ASP A 100 -7.20 17.53 -13.31
N ARG A 101 -7.43 16.64 -12.34
CA ARG A 101 -6.64 16.58 -11.09
C ARG A 101 -5.17 16.27 -11.37
N ALA A 102 -4.88 15.31 -12.25
CA ALA A 102 -3.52 14.98 -12.65
C ALA A 102 -2.84 16.16 -13.38
N ARG A 103 -3.54 16.83 -14.28
CA ARG A 103 -3.04 18.01 -15.03
C ARG A 103 -2.76 19.20 -14.12
N ARG A 104 -3.61 19.48 -13.15
CA ARG A 104 -3.39 20.55 -12.16
C ARG A 104 -2.09 20.38 -11.36
N LEU A 105 -1.62 19.15 -11.26
CA LEU A 105 -0.34 18.81 -10.60
C LEU A 105 0.82 18.66 -11.61
N ASN A 106 0.64 19.13 -12.82
CA ASN A 106 1.63 19.08 -13.91
C ASN A 106 2.07 17.65 -14.28
N TYR A 107 1.17 16.67 -14.15
CA TYR A 107 1.46 15.34 -14.66
C TYR A 107 1.48 15.35 -16.18
N SER A 108 2.64 15.09 -16.77
CA SER A 108 2.87 15.12 -18.24
C SER A 108 2.80 13.75 -18.89
N GLY A 109 2.66 12.68 -18.11
CA GLY A 109 2.59 11.33 -18.63
C GLY A 109 1.24 10.99 -19.26
N ALA A 110 1.16 9.83 -19.92
CA ALA A 110 -0.11 9.34 -20.47
C ALA A 110 -1.02 8.89 -19.33
N PHE A 111 -2.08 9.64 -19.06
CA PHE A 111 -3.10 9.26 -18.09
C PHE A 111 -3.95 8.12 -18.66
N ARG A 112 -4.03 6.99 -17.95
CA ARG A 112 -4.71 5.77 -18.42
C ARG A 112 -6.05 5.53 -17.76
N GLY A 113 -6.28 6.11 -16.60
CA GLY A 113 -7.54 5.96 -15.86
C GLY A 113 -7.33 6.09 -14.36
N GLU A 114 -8.41 5.91 -13.65
CA GLU A 114 -8.49 5.90 -12.20
C GLU A 114 -9.42 4.77 -11.77
N VAL A 115 -9.05 4.05 -10.72
CA VAL A 115 -9.91 3.13 -10.00
C VAL A 115 -10.06 3.60 -8.57
N ILE A 116 -11.25 3.46 -8.01
CA ILE A 116 -11.61 3.86 -6.65
C ILE A 116 -12.27 2.70 -5.92
N SER A 117 -12.19 2.68 -4.60
CA SER A 117 -12.87 1.73 -3.73
C SER A 117 -13.13 2.38 -2.37
N GLU A 118 -14.25 2.02 -1.76
CA GLU A 118 -14.60 2.33 -0.36
C GLU A 118 -15.01 1.08 0.43
N THR A 119 -15.09 -0.09 -0.25
CA THR A 119 -15.79 -1.27 0.26
C THR A 119 -14.88 -2.18 1.09
N PHE A 120 -13.59 -2.23 0.74
CA PHE A 120 -12.68 -3.22 1.32
C PHE A 120 -11.85 -2.64 2.46
N GLU A 121 -11.58 -3.48 3.47
CA GLU A 121 -10.88 -3.09 4.67
C GLU A 121 -9.35 -3.02 4.52
N ASN A 122 -8.81 -3.52 3.39
CA ASN A 122 -7.38 -3.45 3.11
C ASN A 122 -7.09 -3.33 1.61
N GLU A 123 -5.85 -2.96 1.31
CA GLU A 123 -5.38 -2.72 -0.06
C GLU A 123 -5.28 -4.00 -0.91
N LEU A 124 -5.05 -5.16 -0.30
CA LEU A 124 -4.90 -6.41 -1.05
C LEU A 124 -6.27 -6.96 -1.48
N ASP A 125 -7.29 -6.86 -0.63
CA ASP A 125 -8.66 -7.22 -1.00
C ASP A 125 -9.18 -6.28 -2.07
N THR A 126 -8.87 -4.98 -1.97
CA THR A 126 -9.16 -3.99 -3.00
C THR A 126 -8.53 -4.39 -4.34
N LEU A 127 -7.23 -4.73 -4.34
CA LEU A 127 -6.53 -5.18 -5.55
C LEU A 127 -7.15 -6.44 -6.13
N SER A 128 -7.49 -7.43 -5.29
CA SER A 128 -8.13 -8.66 -5.71
C SER A 128 -9.42 -8.37 -6.47
N ALA A 129 -10.30 -7.55 -5.90
CA ALA A 129 -11.55 -7.15 -6.53
C ALA A 129 -11.35 -6.41 -7.86
N TRP A 130 -10.36 -5.51 -7.94
CA TRP A 130 -10.02 -4.84 -9.20
C TRP A 130 -9.50 -5.82 -10.26
N MET A 131 -8.75 -6.86 -9.86
CA MET A 131 -8.22 -7.86 -10.78
C MET A 131 -9.27 -8.86 -11.28
N GLU A 132 -10.38 -9.05 -10.57
CA GLU A 132 -11.51 -9.87 -11.00
C GLU A 132 -12.33 -9.18 -12.09
N ASN A 133 -12.40 -7.85 -12.06
CA ASN A 133 -13.18 -7.08 -13.02
C ASN A 133 -12.34 -6.73 -14.28
N LYS A 134 -12.85 -7.10 -15.46
CA LYS A 134 -12.17 -6.85 -16.75
C LYS A 134 -11.93 -5.38 -17.05
N ASN A 135 -12.74 -4.48 -16.50
CA ASN A 135 -12.63 -3.03 -16.76
C ASN A 135 -11.56 -2.35 -15.89
N THR A 136 -11.15 -2.98 -14.79
CA THR A 136 -10.19 -2.43 -13.83
C THR A 136 -8.86 -3.18 -13.79
N ARG A 137 -8.82 -4.37 -14.37
CA ARG A 137 -7.64 -5.25 -14.42
C ARG A 137 -6.60 -4.79 -15.44
#